data_b9347708478782162996a8e9e155cc24
#
_entry.id   b9347708478782162996a8e9e155cc24
#
_cell.length_a   1.000
_cell.length_b   1.000
_cell.length_c   1.000
_cell.angle_alpha   90.00
_cell.angle_beta   90.00
_cell.angle_gamma   90.00
#
_symmetry.space_group_name_H-M   'P 1'
#
loop_
_entity.id
_entity.type
_entity.pdbx_description
1 polymer ?
#
loop_
_entity_poly.entity_id
_entity_poly.type
_entity_poly.pdbx_seq_one_letter_code
_entity_poly.pdbx_strand_id
1 'polypeptide(L)'
;MASQSAPLTERRYALPFVLVTSLFFLWSIGVNLNDVLIPHLKKAFDLTDFQSSFIQVAFFGGYFLAAFPAGRLMEKIGYKKGILIGLLICATGTLLFVPAASSREYGFFLLALFVMSSGQSFLEVGANPYVTVLGPSESSERRLNLAQSFNAVGAALVPTLGAAFILSGIDYTPAQRAALNPQQLQTYIASETNTVKVPYLLITSIFLLVAALIYFAHLPEVQPQEREDTIRDAGHAKNSVWAHPNLIKGVIAQFFYVGAQVGIGSFVIRFVKHTMPGTLNNMAARGTRVLAGRDATQSSFLAHLTPNTPEKMAALFLVAHQTGFMLGRFSGSWMMKRIPPARLLAIFGIGALICVMIGIGASGLAAVLAIVLVGFFNSIMFPTIFALSLKNLGALTKRGSSLLVMSIIGGALIPAAMGKISDVSNIQVAFVMPLICYVYVIYFAMRGYRPNASLVAPKATAPLEAK
;
A
#
# COMPACT_ATOMS: atom_id res chain seq x y z
N MET A 1 -20.00 -22.99 -24.59
CA MET A 1 -19.93 -21.59 -25.00
C MET A 1 -19.00 -20.84 -24.05
N ALA A 2 -17.85 -20.37 -24.51
CA ALA A 2 -16.94 -19.56 -23.71
C ALA A 2 -17.67 -18.24 -23.39
N SER A 3 -18.00 -18.02 -22.12
CA SER A 3 -18.52 -16.74 -21.64
C SER A 3 -17.51 -15.67 -22.03
N GLN A 4 -17.86 -14.81 -22.98
CA GLN A 4 -17.06 -13.63 -23.29
C GLN A 4 -16.96 -12.81 -22.00
N SER A 5 -15.76 -12.72 -21.45
CA SER A 5 -15.53 -11.93 -20.25
C SER A 5 -15.91 -10.47 -20.55
N ALA A 6 -16.71 -9.84 -19.66
CA ALA A 6 -17.10 -8.45 -19.80
C ALA A 6 -15.88 -7.57 -20.12
N PRO A 7 -16.02 -6.55 -21.00
CA PRO A 7 -14.91 -5.65 -21.33
C PRO A 7 -14.41 -4.95 -20.06
N LEU A 8 -13.12 -4.59 -20.04
CA LEU A 8 -12.51 -3.96 -18.87
C LEU A 8 -13.12 -2.57 -18.61
N THR A 9 -13.29 -1.79 -19.67
CA THR A 9 -13.91 -0.46 -19.66
C THR A 9 -14.58 -0.19 -21.00
N GLU A 10 -15.45 0.81 -21.05
CA GLU A 10 -16.04 1.28 -22.29
C GLU A 10 -15.13 2.33 -22.94
N ARG A 11 -15.20 2.49 -24.28
CA ARG A 11 -14.35 3.43 -25.03
C ARG A 11 -14.44 4.87 -24.52
N ARG A 12 -15.62 5.31 -24.07
CA ARG A 12 -15.85 6.64 -23.49
C ARG A 12 -15.12 6.87 -22.16
N TYR A 13 -14.82 5.80 -21.40
CA TYR A 13 -14.13 5.86 -20.11
C TYR A 13 -12.63 5.51 -20.20
N ALA A 14 -12.11 5.21 -21.39
CA ALA A 14 -10.72 4.78 -21.57
C ALA A 14 -9.72 5.84 -21.06
N LEU A 15 -9.88 7.10 -21.48
CA LEU A 15 -9.00 8.19 -21.03
C LEU A 15 -9.14 8.47 -19.52
N PRO A 16 -10.34 8.63 -18.93
CA PRO A 16 -10.51 8.72 -17.47
C PRO A 16 -9.86 7.55 -16.72
N PHE A 17 -10.02 6.32 -17.22
CA PHE A 17 -9.42 5.14 -16.60
C PHE A 17 -7.89 5.20 -16.60
N VAL A 18 -7.26 5.59 -17.72
CA VAL A 18 -5.79 5.73 -17.80
C VAL A 18 -5.29 6.82 -16.85
N LEU A 19 -5.94 8.00 -16.85
CA LEU A 19 -5.55 9.11 -15.96
C LEU A 19 -5.66 8.74 -14.49
N VAL A 20 -6.75 8.08 -14.08
CA VAL A 20 -6.90 7.67 -12.69
C VAL A 20 -5.96 6.52 -12.35
N THR A 21 -5.70 5.61 -13.29
CA THR A 21 -4.71 4.54 -13.11
C THR A 21 -3.29 5.11 -12.89
N SER A 22 -2.92 6.20 -13.55
CA SER A 22 -1.62 6.84 -13.33
C SER A 22 -1.46 7.38 -11.90
N LEU A 23 -2.56 7.77 -11.23
CA LEU A 23 -2.53 8.18 -9.83
C LEU A 23 -2.04 7.06 -8.91
N PHE A 24 -2.38 5.81 -9.19
CA PHE A 24 -1.95 4.67 -8.37
C PHE A 24 -0.43 4.49 -8.38
N PHE A 25 0.21 4.76 -9.53
CA PHE A 25 1.67 4.81 -9.59
C PHE A 25 2.23 5.99 -8.81
N LEU A 26 1.63 7.17 -8.96
CA LEU A 26 2.13 8.40 -8.33
C LEU A 26 2.08 8.35 -6.80
N TRP A 27 0.94 7.93 -6.22
CA TRP A 27 0.90 7.89 -4.75
C TRP A 27 1.77 6.76 -4.17
N SER A 28 2.04 5.70 -4.97
CA SER A 28 2.99 4.68 -4.52
C SER A 28 4.40 5.25 -4.31
N ILE A 29 4.77 6.31 -5.04
CA ILE A 29 6.03 7.02 -4.82
C ILE A 29 6.07 7.54 -3.37
N GLY A 30 5.03 8.28 -2.95
CA GLY A 30 4.97 8.85 -1.60
C GLY A 30 4.94 7.79 -0.49
N VAL A 31 4.18 6.69 -0.68
CA VAL A 31 4.10 5.59 0.29
C VAL A 31 5.45 4.88 0.45
N ASN A 32 6.05 4.46 -0.66
CA ASN A 32 7.25 3.62 -0.61
C ASN A 32 8.53 4.43 -0.33
N LEU A 33 8.52 5.73 -0.62
CA LEU A 33 9.63 6.61 -0.23
C LEU A 33 9.71 6.79 1.28
N ASN A 34 8.59 6.67 2.00
CA ASN A 34 8.56 6.68 3.45
C ASN A 34 9.43 5.56 4.05
N ASP A 35 9.47 4.38 3.43
CA ASP A 35 10.29 3.27 3.88
C ASP A 35 11.79 3.57 3.79
N VAL A 36 12.21 4.42 2.84
CA VAL A 36 13.59 4.91 2.72
C VAL A 36 13.86 6.06 3.69
N LEU A 37 12.84 6.88 3.94
CA LEU A 37 12.95 8.05 4.83
C LEU A 37 13.13 7.65 6.31
N ILE A 38 12.50 6.57 6.77
CA ILE A 38 12.57 6.13 8.16
C ILE A 38 14.02 5.89 8.62
N PRO A 39 14.81 5.00 7.98
CA PRO A 39 16.20 4.78 8.38
C PRO A 39 17.05 6.02 8.18
N HIS A 40 16.75 6.85 7.18
CA HIS A 40 17.46 8.09 6.92
C HIS A 40 17.27 9.11 8.05
N LEU A 41 16.03 9.40 8.46
CA LEU A 41 15.74 10.32 9.57
C LEU A 41 16.23 9.75 10.91
N LYS A 42 16.09 8.42 11.11
CA LYS A 42 16.64 7.77 12.31
C LYS A 42 18.15 8.03 12.45
N LYS A 43 18.87 7.91 11.33
CA LYS A 43 20.31 8.19 11.26
C LYS A 43 20.60 9.69 11.43
N ALA A 44 19.89 10.57 10.71
CA ALA A 44 20.15 12.01 10.74
C ALA A 44 19.95 12.63 12.14
N PHE A 45 18.88 12.23 12.83
CA PHE A 45 18.49 12.79 14.13
C PHE A 45 18.84 11.93 15.33
N ASP A 46 19.55 10.82 15.14
CA ASP A 46 19.92 9.86 16.20
C ASP A 46 18.72 9.39 17.03
N LEU A 47 17.67 9.01 16.30
CA LEU A 47 16.40 8.63 16.93
C LEU A 47 16.49 7.23 17.55
N THR A 48 15.89 7.08 18.73
CA THR A 48 15.59 5.77 19.30
C THR A 48 14.59 5.02 18.41
N ASP A 49 14.45 3.70 18.60
CA ASP A 49 13.42 2.91 17.90
C ASP A 49 12.01 3.43 18.20
N PHE A 50 11.76 3.82 19.44
CA PHE A 50 10.49 4.43 19.85
C PHE A 50 10.24 5.76 19.12
N GLN A 51 11.22 6.66 19.07
CA GLN A 51 11.09 7.94 18.36
C GLN A 51 10.88 7.72 16.86
N SER A 52 11.59 6.78 16.24
CA SER A 52 11.41 6.47 14.82
C SER A 52 10.02 5.90 14.49
N SER A 53 9.34 5.28 15.46
CA SER A 53 7.97 4.80 15.27
C SER A 53 6.94 5.92 15.07
N PHE A 54 7.22 7.15 15.53
CA PHE A 54 6.34 8.29 15.26
C PHE A 54 6.22 8.63 13.78
N ILE A 55 7.16 8.22 12.93
CA ILE A 55 7.07 8.34 11.48
C ILE A 55 5.87 7.52 10.96
N GLN A 56 5.75 6.27 11.43
CA GLN A 56 4.60 5.42 11.08
C GLN A 56 3.29 5.95 11.67
N VAL A 57 3.33 6.47 12.91
CA VAL A 57 2.16 7.07 13.55
C VAL A 57 1.68 8.29 12.78
N ALA A 58 2.58 9.18 12.35
CA ALA A 58 2.23 10.35 11.54
C ALA A 58 1.63 9.93 10.20
N PHE A 59 2.24 8.94 9.51
CA PHE A 59 1.79 8.46 8.22
C PHE A 59 0.41 7.79 8.30
N PHE A 60 0.26 6.75 9.12
CA PHE A 60 -1.02 6.05 9.24
C PHE A 60 -2.09 6.88 9.95
N GLY A 61 -1.69 7.77 10.86
CA GLY A 61 -2.58 8.73 11.51
C GLY A 61 -3.19 9.71 10.51
N GLY A 62 -2.41 10.22 9.55
CA GLY A 62 -2.90 11.05 8.46
C GLY A 62 -3.94 10.32 7.59
N TYR A 63 -3.64 9.06 7.24
CA TYR A 63 -4.61 8.21 6.53
C TYR A 63 -5.92 8.04 7.30
N PHE A 64 -5.83 7.67 8.57
CA PHE A 64 -7.00 7.38 9.40
C PHE A 64 -7.87 8.62 9.60
N LEU A 65 -7.25 9.74 9.98
CA LEU A 65 -7.99 10.97 10.32
C LEU A 65 -8.58 11.66 9.07
N ALA A 66 -7.88 11.61 7.93
CA ALA A 66 -8.32 12.29 6.71
C ALA A 66 -9.35 11.50 5.91
N ALA A 67 -9.44 10.17 6.05
CA ALA A 67 -10.32 9.32 5.25
C ALA A 67 -11.81 9.68 5.42
N PHE A 68 -12.26 9.93 6.65
CA PHE A 68 -13.66 10.25 6.92
C PHE A 68 -14.06 11.63 6.39
N PRO A 69 -13.32 12.73 6.65
CA PRO A 69 -13.54 14.03 5.99
C PRO A 69 -13.51 13.94 4.45
N ALA A 70 -12.58 13.15 3.89
CA ALA A 70 -12.48 12.95 2.44
C ALA A 70 -13.76 12.38 1.85
N GLY A 71 -14.30 11.30 2.44
CA GLY A 71 -15.54 10.69 1.97
C GLY A 71 -16.73 11.64 2.02
N ARG A 72 -16.89 12.37 3.15
CA ARG A 72 -17.95 13.36 3.31
C ARG A 72 -17.84 14.53 2.33
N LEU A 73 -16.62 15.01 2.12
CA LEU A 73 -16.40 16.09 1.17
C LEU A 73 -16.72 15.66 -0.25
N MET A 74 -16.29 14.44 -0.65
CA MET A 74 -16.57 13.91 -2.00
C MET A 74 -18.04 13.65 -2.28
N GLU A 75 -18.86 13.38 -1.24
CA GLU A 75 -20.31 13.32 -1.40
C GLU A 75 -20.88 14.65 -1.91
N LYS A 76 -20.33 15.76 -1.44
CA LYS A 76 -20.81 17.11 -1.78
C LYS A 76 -20.24 17.63 -3.10
N ILE A 77 -18.95 17.41 -3.35
CA ILE A 77 -18.22 18.05 -4.45
C ILE A 77 -17.86 17.09 -5.61
N GLY A 78 -18.13 15.79 -5.47
CA GLY A 78 -17.82 14.77 -6.47
C GLY A 78 -16.40 14.23 -6.41
N TYR A 79 -16.14 13.18 -7.22
CA TYR A 79 -14.84 12.50 -7.22
C TYR A 79 -13.71 13.36 -7.80
N LYS A 80 -13.94 14.03 -8.94
CA LYS A 80 -12.92 14.84 -9.60
C LYS A 80 -12.35 15.91 -8.67
N LYS A 81 -13.24 16.71 -8.04
CA LYS A 81 -12.80 17.77 -7.12
C LYS A 81 -12.12 17.21 -5.88
N GLY A 82 -12.62 16.08 -5.35
CA GLY A 82 -12.00 15.40 -4.21
C GLY A 82 -10.57 14.90 -4.51
N ILE A 83 -10.35 14.32 -5.68
CA ILE A 83 -9.02 13.89 -6.15
C ILE A 83 -8.09 15.09 -6.31
N LEU A 84 -8.57 16.20 -6.90
CA LEU A 84 -7.78 17.44 -7.03
C LEU A 84 -7.34 17.99 -5.66
N ILE A 85 -8.25 18.04 -4.70
CA ILE A 85 -7.92 18.45 -3.32
C ILE A 85 -6.86 17.51 -2.72
N GLY A 86 -7.01 16.20 -2.89
CA GLY A 86 -6.02 15.22 -2.43
C GLY A 86 -4.64 15.46 -3.03
N LEU A 87 -4.55 15.71 -4.34
CA LEU A 87 -3.29 16.02 -5.03
C LEU A 87 -2.65 17.32 -4.50
N LEU A 88 -3.45 18.36 -4.24
CA LEU A 88 -2.95 19.61 -3.69
C LEU A 88 -2.46 19.44 -2.25
N ILE A 89 -3.15 18.66 -1.41
CA ILE A 89 -2.70 18.33 -0.05
C ILE A 89 -1.40 17.52 -0.12
N CYS A 90 -1.28 16.51 -1.03
CA CYS A 90 -0.04 15.77 -1.24
C CYS A 90 1.11 16.70 -1.65
N ALA A 91 0.86 17.60 -2.61
CA ALA A 91 1.86 18.58 -3.06
C ALA A 91 2.29 19.51 -1.91
N THR A 92 1.35 19.96 -1.08
CA THR A 92 1.66 20.77 0.11
C THR A 92 2.50 19.97 1.11
N GLY A 93 2.10 18.73 1.41
CA GLY A 93 2.83 17.86 2.32
C GLY A 93 4.26 17.58 1.85
N THR A 94 4.45 17.28 0.56
CA THR A 94 5.79 17.05 -0.01
C THR A 94 6.62 18.34 -0.05
N LEU A 95 6.00 19.50 -0.29
CA LEU A 95 6.68 20.79 -0.26
C LEU A 95 7.17 21.14 1.15
N LEU A 96 6.42 20.76 2.20
CA LEU A 96 6.81 21.01 3.60
C LEU A 96 8.11 20.29 4.01
N PHE A 97 8.55 19.27 3.26
CA PHE A 97 9.88 18.67 3.51
C PHE A 97 11.04 19.65 3.27
N VAL A 98 10.86 20.64 2.41
CA VAL A 98 11.90 21.66 2.13
C VAL A 98 12.19 22.51 3.36
N PRO A 99 11.20 23.20 3.98
CA PRO A 99 11.43 23.93 5.23
C PRO A 99 11.75 22.99 6.40
N ALA A 100 11.21 21.76 6.46
CA ALA A 100 11.57 20.77 7.47
C ALA A 100 13.08 20.42 7.43
N ALA A 101 13.63 20.22 6.22
CA ALA A 101 15.06 20.01 6.03
C ALA A 101 15.90 21.23 6.40
N SER A 102 15.36 22.43 6.22
CA SER A 102 16.06 23.68 6.55
C SER A 102 16.05 23.99 8.06
N SER A 103 14.92 23.75 8.74
CA SER A 103 14.78 23.90 10.20
C SER A 103 15.55 22.83 10.97
N ARG A 104 15.79 21.67 10.36
CA ARG A 104 16.42 20.49 10.98
C ARG A 104 15.68 20.01 12.23
N GLU A 105 14.36 20.14 12.23
CA GLU A 105 13.51 19.72 13.33
C GLU A 105 12.72 18.46 12.96
N TYR A 106 12.90 17.39 13.72
CA TYR A 106 12.22 16.12 13.48
C TYR A 106 10.69 16.24 13.46
N GLY A 107 10.12 17.02 14.40
CA GLY A 107 8.67 17.27 14.46
C GLY A 107 8.10 17.86 13.18
N PHE A 108 8.87 18.68 12.47
CA PHE A 108 8.43 19.25 11.20
C PHE A 108 8.38 18.20 10.07
N PHE A 109 9.30 17.25 10.05
CA PHE A 109 9.21 16.09 9.14
C PHE A 109 7.97 15.24 9.41
N LEU A 110 7.61 15.04 10.69
CA LEU A 110 6.37 14.34 11.06
C LEU A 110 5.12 15.07 10.56
N LEU A 111 5.09 16.40 10.67
CA LEU A 111 4.00 17.22 10.15
C LEU A 111 3.90 17.13 8.62
N ALA A 112 5.03 17.20 7.91
CA ALA A 112 5.09 17.06 6.46
C ALA A 112 4.53 15.70 6.00
N LEU A 113 4.94 14.62 6.68
CA LEU A 113 4.43 13.25 6.45
C LEU A 113 2.93 13.15 6.72
N PHE A 114 2.45 13.70 7.83
CA PHE A 114 1.03 13.69 8.19
C PHE A 114 0.18 14.41 7.14
N VAL A 115 0.62 15.57 6.67
CA VAL A 115 -0.09 16.32 5.62
C VAL A 115 -0.07 15.55 4.30
N MET A 116 1.09 15.02 3.89
CA MET A 116 1.22 14.23 2.67
C MET A 116 0.31 13.00 2.69
N SER A 117 0.34 12.22 3.76
CA SER A 117 -0.47 11.00 3.90
C SER A 117 -1.97 11.31 4.00
N SER A 118 -2.35 12.45 4.57
CA SER A 118 -3.73 12.94 4.54
C SER A 118 -4.20 13.16 3.10
N GLY A 119 -3.37 13.76 2.24
CA GLY A 119 -3.68 13.91 0.82
C GLY A 119 -3.80 12.55 0.10
N GLN A 120 -2.92 11.62 0.41
CA GLN A 120 -3.00 10.24 -0.14
C GLN A 120 -4.28 9.54 0.26
N SER A 121 -4.76 9.73 1.49
CA SER A 121 -6.06 9.23 1.95
C SER A 121 -7.22 9.75 1.09
N PHE A 122 -7.20 11.05 0.72
CA PHE A 122 -8.17 11.61 -0.25
C PHE A 122 -8.09 10.90 -1.60
N LEU A 123 -6.89 10.66 -2.11
CA LEU A 123 -6.71 9.97 -3.39
C LEU A 123 -7.28 8.55 -3.33
N GLU A 124 -7.02 7.80 -2.26
CA GLU A 124 -7.54 6.44 -2.12
C GLU A 124 -9.06 6.38 -1.94
N VAL A 125 -9.62 7.27 -1.13
CA VAL A 125 -11.08 7.38 -0.95
C VAL A 125 -11.79 7.70 -2.26
N GLY A 126 -11.15 8.49 -3.14
CA GLY A 126 -11.71 8.89 -4.43
C GLY A 126 -11.43 7.93 -5.57
N ALA A 127 -10.16 7.63 -5.83
CA ALA A 127 -9.74 6.91 -7.04
C ALA A 127 -10.12 5.42 -7.01
N ASN A 128 -10.04 4.74 -5.85
CA ASN A 128 -10.42 3.33 -5.76
C ASN A 128 -11.88 3.08 -6.20
N PRO A 129 -12.91 3.73 -5.60
CA PRO A 129 -14.28 3.54 -6.04
C PRO A 129 -14.52 4.12 -7.43
N TYR A 130 -13.88 5.21 -7.81
CA TYR A 130 -14.04 5.80 -9.13
C TYR A 130 -13.62 4.82 -10.24
N VAL A 131 -12.51 4.11 -10.08
CA VAL A 131 -12.09 3.05 -11.00
C VAL A 131 -13.15 1.94 -11.09
N THR A 132 -13.81 1.58 -10.00
CA THR A 132 -14.83 0.50 -10.03
C THR A 132 -16.07 0.85 -10.84
N VAL A 133 -16.38 2.14 -11.02
CA VAL A 133 -17.56 2.62 -11.77
C VAL A 133 -17.25 3.03 -13.22
N LEU A 134 -15.99 3.01 -13.66
CA LEU A 134 -15.59 3.35 -15.04
C LEU A 134 -15.77 2.19 -16.03
N GLY A 135 -16.90 1.51 -16.00
CA GLY A 135 -17.23 0.41 -16.92
C GLY A 135 -18.18 -0.60 -16.29
N PRO A 136 -18.39 -1.78 -16.92
CA PRO A 136 -19.33 -2.79 -16.45
C PRO A 136 -19.06 -3.25 -15.02
N SER A 137 -20.14 -3.48 -14.24
CA SER A 137 -20.05 -3.92 -12.84
C SER A 137 -19.36 -5.28 -12.68
N GLU A 138 -19.50 -6.17 -13.66
CA GLU A 138 -18.94 -7.52 -13.69
C GLU A 138 -17.41 -7.53 -13.78
N SER A 139 -16.81 -6.44 -14.26
CA SER A 139 -15.34 -6.30 -14.37
C SER A 139 -14.75 -5.33 -13.35
N SER A 140 -15.53 -4.85 -12.38
CA SER A 140 -15.11 -3.82 -11.41
C SER A 140 -13.88 -4.24 -10.58
N GLU A 141 -13.86 -5.46 -10.04
CA GLU A 141 -12.77 -6.00 -9.25
C GLU A 141 -11.49 -6.18 -10.09
N ARG A 142 -11.65 -6.69 -11.32
CA ARG A 142 -10.53 -6.84 -12.26
C ARG A 142 -9.95 -5.49 -12.66
N ARG A 143 -10.82 -4.49 -12.89
CA ARG A 143 -10.43 -3.13 -13.24
C ARG A 143 -9.63 -2.46 -12.12
N LEU A 144 -10.09 -2.58 -10.88
CA LEU A 144 -9.38 -2.05 -9.72
C LEU A 144 -8.04 -2.78 -9.50
N ASN A 145 -8.01 -4.12 -9.65
CA ASN A 145 -6.77 -4.89 -9.56
C ASN A 145 -5.74 -4.47 -10.61
N LEU A 146 -6.17 -4.21 -11.86
CA LEU A 146 -5.28 -3.72 -12.90
C LEU A 146 -4.73 -2.32 -12.57
N ALA A 147 -5.59 -1.38 -12.14
CA ALA A 147 -5.15 -0.06 -11.73
C ALA A 147 -4.14 -0.12 -10.57
N GLN A 148 -4.43 -0.93 -9.57
CA GLN A 148 -3.54 -1.16 -8.44
C GLN A 148 -2.23 -1.90 -8.82
N SER A 149 -2.15 -2.55 -10.00
CA SER A 149 -0.89 -3.14 -10.48
C SER A 149 0.16 -2.07 -10.75
N PHE A 150 -0.24 -0.87 -11.17
CA PHE A 150 0.68 0.26 -11.35
C PHE A 150 1.21 0.80 -10.02
N ASN A 151 0.42 0.72 -8.94
CA ASN A 151 0.94 0.97 -7.60
C ASN A 151 2.02 -0.04 -7.20
N ALA A 152 1.84 -1.32 -7.54
CA ALA A 152 2.83 -2.35 -7.25
C ALA A 152 4.15 -2.16 -8.03
N VAL A 153 4.09 -1.60 -9.25
CA VAL A 153 5.30 -1.20 -10.01
C VAL A 153 6.07 -0.13 -9.23
N GLY A 154 5.39 0.89 -8.70
CA GLY A 154 6.01 1.89 -7.85
C GLY A 154 6.62 1.29 -6.58
N ALA A 155 5.90 0.38 -5.92
CA ALA A 155 6.40 -0.31 -4.72
C ALA A 155 7.70 -1.11 -4.98
N ALA A 156 7.88 -1.65 -6.19
CA ALA A 156 9.10 -2.38 -6.57
C ALA A 156 10.26 -1.44 -6.95
N LEU A 157 9.98 -0.30 -7.57
CA LEU A 157 11.00 0.61 -8.13
C LEU A 157 11.44 1.70 -7.13
N VAL A 158 10.48 2.30 -6.42
CA VAL A 158 10.72 3.51 -5.64
C VAL A 158 11.71 3.33 -4.49
N PRO A 159 11.74 2.23 -3.72
CA PRO A 159 12.74 2.05 -2.67
C PRO A 159 14.18 2.08 -3.22
N THR A 160 14.41 1.45 -4.38
CA THR A 160 15.74 1.43 -5.02
C THR A 160 16.16 2.80 -5.53
N LEU A 161 15.25 3.50 -6.22
CA LEU A 161 15.50 4.86 -6.69
C LEU A 161 15.61 5.84 -5.53
N GLY A 162 14.72 5.75 -4.54
CA GLY A 162 14.73 6.59 -3.35
C GLY A 162 16.05 6.45 -2.56
N ALA A 163 16.54 5.23 -2.39
CA ALA A 163 17.81 4.99 -1.74
C ALA A 163 18.97 5.66 -2.49
N ALA A 164 18.97 5.62 -3.83
CA ALA A 164 20.01 6.24 -4.64
C ALA A 164 20.05 7.77 -4.54
N PHE A 165 18.89 8.42 -4.29
CA PHE A 165 18.80 9.88 -4.22
C PHE A 165 18.82 10.44 -2.80
N ILE A 166 18.33 9.69 -1.79
CA ILE A 166 18.19 10.16 -0.41
C ILE A 166 19.38 9.77 0.46
N LEU A 167 19.96 8.59 0.24
CA LEU A 167 21.07 8.14 1.06
C LEU A 167 22.37 8.83 0.60
N SER A 168 22.96 9.67 1.46
CA SER A 168 24.16 10.46 1.15
C SER A 168 25.45 9.63 0.96
N GLY A 169 25.43 8.37 1.40
CA GLY A 169 26.62 7.51 1.38
C GLY A 169 27.66 7.80 2.48
N ILE A 170 27.45 8.82 3.31
CA ILE A 170 28.32 9.12 4.46
C ILE A 170 27.77 8.36 5.67
N ASP A 171 28.42 7.27 6.06
CA ASP A 171 28.03 6.46 7.21
C ASP A 171 29.04 6.60 8.36
N TYR A 172 28.73 7.49 9.30
CA TYR A 172 29.46 7.52 10.57
C TYR A 172 28.91 6.44 11.51
N THR A 173 29.83 5.67 12.08
CA THR A 173 29.50 4.78 13.21
C THR A 173 29.07 5.63 14.42
N PRO A 174 28.32 5.08 15.39
CA PRO A 174 28.00 5.81 16.62
C PRO A 174 29.20 6.41 17.33
N ALA A 175 30.32 5.68 17.36
CA ALA A 175 31.57 6.16 17.95
C ALA A 175 32.21 7.32 17.16
N GLN A 176 32.22 7.25 15.83
CA GLN A 176 32.71 8.35 14.98
C GLN A 176 31.85 9.60 15.12
N ARG A 177 30.52 9.41 15.20
CA ARG A 177 29.56 10.51 15.38
C ARG A 177 29.73 11.18 16.74
N ALA A 178 29.92 10.42 17.81
CA ALA A 178 30.17 10.95 19.15
C ALA A 178 31.52 11.72 19.23
N ALA A 179 32.45 11.44 18.33
CA ALA A 179 33.71 12.15 18.22
C ALA A 179 33.65 13.46 17.42
N LEU A 180 32.53 13.76 16.75
CA LEU A 180 32.37 15.01 16.00
C LEU A 180 32.22 16.19 16.98
N ASN A 181 32.86 17.31 16.64
CA ASN A 181 32.58 18.55 17.35
C ASN A 181 31.18 19.10 16.99
N PRO A 182 30.60 20.01 17.78
CA PRO A 182 29.23 20.52 17.53
C PRO A 182 29.02 21.09 16.14
N GLN A 183 30.03 21.74 15.56
CA GLN A 183 29.94 22.34 14.23
C GLN A 183 30.00 21.27 13.12
N GLN A 184 30.81 20.25 13.26
CA GLN A 184 30.88 19.10 12.36
C GLN A 184 29.58 18.30 12.40
N LEU A 185 29.02 18.10 13.60
CA LEU A 185 27.73 17.42 13.77
C LEU A 185 26.60 18.19 13.09
N GLN A 186 26.53 19.51 13.24
CA GLN A 186 25.56 20.36 12.56
C GLN A 186 25.72 20.32 11.03
N THR A 187 26.96 20.33 10.53
CA THR A 187 27.24 20.21 9.10
C THR A 187 26.78 18.84 8.56
N TYR A 188 27.04 17.77 9.32
CA TYR A 188 26.60 16.42 8.98
C TYR A 188 25.06 16.33 8.92
N ILE A 189 24.36 16.79 9.96
CA ILE A 189 22.90 16.81 9.99
C ILE A 189 22.35 17.63 8.82
N ALA A 190 22.97 18.77 8.51
CA ALA A 190 22.57 19.60 7.37
C ALA A 190 22.76 18.90 6.03
N SER A 191 23.88 18.20 5.85
CA SER A 191 24.11 17.44 4.62
C SER A 191 23.09 16.32 4.44
N GLU A 192 22.82 15.54 5.50
CA GLU A 192 21.82 14.47 5.48
C GLU A 192 20.41 15.00 5.21
N THR A 193 19.97 16.02 5.95
CA THR A 193 18.60 16.57 5.76
C THR A 193 18.42 17.25 4.41
N ASN A 194 19.46 17.82 3.81
CA ASN A 194 19.36 18.46 2.49
C ASN A 194 19.16 17.46 1.35
N THR A 195 19.57 16.18 1.50
CA THR A 195 19.38 15.17 0.46
C THR A 195 17.92 14.93 0.12
N VAL A 196 17.00 15.16 1.05
CA VAL A 196 15.55 14.97 0.83
C VAL A 196 14.93 16.10 0.00
N LYS A 197 15.53 17.30 -0.07
CA LYS A 197 14.93 18.48 -0.73
C LYS A 197 14.65 18.23 -2.20
N VAL A 198 15.63 17.77 -2.96
CA VAL A 198 15.50 17.59 -4.41
C VAL A 198 14.47 16.50 -4.77
N PRO A 199 14.50 15.29 -4.19
CA PRO A 199 13.47 14.28 -4.43
C PRO A 199 12.07 14.77 -4.09
N TYR A 200 11.89 15.43 -2.96
CA TYR A 200 10.54 15.89 -2.56
C TYR A 200 10.04 17.09 -3.39
N LEU A 201 10.92 17.97 -3.86
CA LEU A 201 10.54 19.02 -4.83
C LEU A 201 10.12 18.41 -6.18
N LEU A 202 10.82 17.38 -6.65
CA LEU A 202 10.45 16.66 -7.86
C LEU A 202 9.07 16.03 -7.71
N ILE A 203 8.81 15.35 -6.60
CA ILE A 203 7.50 14.74 -6.30
C ILE A 203 6.40 15.80 -6.21
N THR A 204 6.67 16.94 -5.56
CA THR A 204 5.74 18.07 -5.51
C THR A 204 5.37 18.53 -6.92
N SER A 205 6.37 18.71 -7.79
CA SER A 205 6.15 19.13 -9.19
C SER A 205 5.31 18.11 -9.96
N ILE A 206 5.54 16.81 -9.72
CA ILE A 206 4.75 15.74 -10.34
C ILE A 206 3.29 15.77 -9.83
N PHE A 207 3.04 15.94 -8.53
CA PHE A 207 1.68 16.06 -8.00
C PHE A 207 0.95 17.27 -8.59
N LEU A 208 1.62 18.43 -8.70
CA LEU A 208 1.03 19.64 -9.30
C LEU A 208 0.77 19.47 -10.80
N LEU A 209 1.68 18.83 -11.54
CA LEU A 209 1.50 18.52 -12.96
C LEU A 209 0.26 17.62 -13.17
N VAL A 210 0.14 16.57 -12.37
CA VAL A 210 -1.00 15.65 -12.48
C VAL A 210 -2.29 16.33 -12.03
N ALA A 211 -2.24 17.18 -11.01
CA ALA A 211 -3.40 17.99 -10.62
C ALA A 211 -3.85 18.89 -11.79
N ALA A 212 -2.93 19.53 -12.50
CA ALA A 212 -3.24 20.32 -13.70
C ALA A 212 -3.83 19.44 -14.82
N LEU A 213 -3.25 18.28 -15.10
CA LEU A 213 -3.78 17.35 -16.12
C LEU A 213 -5.20 16.89 -15.79
N ILE A 214 -5.49 16.55 -14.54
CA ILE A 214 -6.83 16.15 -14.09
C ILE A 214 -7.80 17.35 -14.10
N TYR A 215 -7.34 18.54 -13.77
CA TYR A 215 -8.17 19.75 -13.82
C TYR A 215 -8.71 20.00 -15.23
N PHE A 216 -7.86 19.92 -16.25
CA PHE A 216 -8.25 20.12 -17.65
C PHE A 216 -8.93 18.89 -18.28
N ALA A 217 -8.72 17.69 -17.74
CA ALA A 217 -9.33 16.48 -18.26
C ALA A 217 -10.84 16.45 -17.95
N HIS A 218 -11.64 15.95 -18.91
CA HIS A 218 -13.05 15.66 -18.68
C HIS A 218 -13.19 14.31 -17.97
N LEU A 219 -13.30 14.35 -16.63
CA LEU A 219 -13.60 13.18 -15.81
C LEU A 219 -15.12 13.19 -15.53
N PRO A 220 -15.89 12.24 -16.09
CA PRO A 220 -17.33 12.20 -15.87
C PRO A 220 -17.64 11.89 -14.40
N GLU A 221 -18.59 12.60 -13.81
CA GLU A 221 -19.17 12.22 -12.52
C GLU A 221 -20.07 11.01 -12.75
N VAL A 222 -19.48 9.82 -12.62
CA VAL A 222 -20.24 8.57 -12.72
C VAL A 222 -20.89 8.32 -11.38
N GLN A 223 -22.19 8.54 -11.33
CA GLN A 223 -22.99 8.04 -10.20
C GLN A 223 -23.14 6.53 -10.38
N PRO A 224 -22.98 5.72 -9.31
CA PRO A 224 -23.40 4.32 -9.38
C PRO A 224 -24.84 4.30 -9.89
N GLN A 225 -25.11 3.52 -10.94
CA GLN A 225 -26.48 3.41 -11.49
C GLN A 225 -27.42 3.04 -10.34
N GLU A 226 -28.07 4.04 -9.79
CA GLU A 226 -29.25 3.85 -8.98
C GLU A 226 -30.33 3.39 -9.95
N ARG A 227 -30.81 2.17 -9.81
CA ARG A 227 -32.12 1.85 -10.31
C ARG A 227 -33.09 2.73 -9.51
N GLU A 228 -33.61 3.77 -10.13
CA GLU A 228 -34.58 4.73 -9.56
C GLU A 228 -35.76 4.05 -8.88
N ASP A 229 -36.05 2.80 -9.25
CA ASP A 229 -37.12 1.99 -8.71
C ASP A 229 -36.89 1.46 -7.29
N THR A 230 -35.64 1.52 -6.75
CA THR A 230 -35.34 0.92 -5.45
C THR A 230 -35.35 1.92 -4.28
N ILE A 231 -35.40 3.24 -4.57
CA ILE A 231 -35.26 4.28 -3.53
C ILE A 231 -36.63 4.62 -2.89
N ARG A 232 -37.75 4.40 -3.59
CA ARG A 232 -39.07 4.81 -3.08
C ARG A 232 -39.59 3.98 -1.91
N ASP A 233 -39.18 2.70 -1.76
CA ASP A 233 -39.76 1.78 -0.76
C ASP A 233 -38.85 1.37 0.39
N ALA A 234 -37.62 1.87 0.46
CA ALA A 234 -36.68 1.47 1.46
C ALA A 234 -36.55 2.52 2.57
N GLY A 235 -37.18 2.24 3.69
CA GLY A 235 -37.16 3.09 4.88
C GLY A 235 -35.74 3.48 5.36
N HIS A 236 -35.63 4.49 6.21
CA HIS A 236 -34.39 5.14 6.69
C HIS A 236 -33.25 4.21 7.12
N ALA A 237 -33.52 2.96 7.46
CA ALA A 237 -32.50 1.96 7.82
C ALA A 237 -31.57 1.58 6.65
N LYS A 238 -32.01 1.68 5.40
CA LYS A 238 -31.19 1.35 4.21
C LYS A 238 -30.20 2.45 3.83
N ASN A 239 -30.32 3.65 4.38
CA ASN A 239 -29.43 4.79 4.13
C ASN A 239 -28.20 4.84 5.07
N SER A 240 -27.96 3.81 5.89
CA SER A 240 -26.82 3.73 6.78
C SER A 240 -25.79 2.72 6.28
N VAL A 241 -24.51 3.10 6.29
CA VAL A 241 -23.38 2.18 5.99
C VAL A 241 -23.35 0.97 6.94
N TRP A 242 -23.85 1.13 8.16
CA TRP A 242 -23.93 0.07 9.18
C TRP A 242 -24.97 -1.01 8.86
N ALA A 243 -25.93 -0.72 8.00
CA ALA A 243 -26.92 -1.70 7.52
C ALA A 243 -26.36 -2.69 6.49
N HIS A 244 -25.12 -2.47 6.02
CA HIS A 244 -24.44 -3.28 5.01
C HIS A 244 -23.37 -4.19 5.64
N PRO A 245 -23.70 -5.40 6.11
CA PRO A 245 -22.78 -6.28 6.82
C PRO A 245 -21.58 -6.74 5.96
N ASN A 246 -21.73 -6.80 4.64
CA ASN A 246 -20.61 -7.06 3.72
C ASN A 246 -19.57 -5.94 3.76
N LEU A 247 -19.97 -4.67 3.90
CA LEU A 247 -19.05 -3.56 4.08
C LEU A 247 -18.31 -3.66 5.42
N ILE A 248 -19.02 -3.87 6.53
CA ILE A 248 -18.40 -3.95 7.85
C ILE A 248 -17.40 -5.11 7.94
N LYS A 249 -17.79 -6.29 7.45
CA LYS A 249 -16.89 -7.44 7.37
C LYS A 249 -15.70 -7.16 6.45
N GLY A 250 -15.91 -6.39 5.37
CA GLY A 250 -14.86 -5.94 4.47
C GLY A 250 -13.88 -4.96 5.12
N VAL A 251 -14.36 -4.02 5.94
CA VAL A 251 -13.53 -3.09 6.72
C VAL A 251 -12.62 -3.87 7.67
N ILE A 252 -13.15 -4.87 8.36
CA ILE A 252 -12.37 -5.75 9.24
C ILE A 252 -11.36 -6.60 8.43
N ALA A 253 -11.79 -7.16 7.28
CA ALA A 253 -10.90 -7.91 6.40
C ALA A 253 -9.76 -7.06 5.85
N GLN A 254 -10.05 -5.81 5.49
CA GLN A 254 -9.06 -4.85 5.02
C GLN A 254 -8.06 -4.47 6.10
N PHE A 255 -8.54 -4.25 7.34
CA PHE A 255 -7.69 -4.01 8.51
C PHE A 255 -6.70 -5.16 8.74
N PHE A 256 -7.18 -6.38 8.79
CA PHE A 256 -6.33 -7.55 8.97
C PHE A 256 -5.38 -7.77 7.79
N TYR A 257 -5.88 -7.59 6.56
CA TYR A 257 -5.04 -7.73 5.38
C TYR A 257 -3.89 -6.73 5.35
N VAL A 258 -4.18 -5.43 5.53
CA VAL A 258 -3.14 -4.38 5.51
C VAL A 258 -2.17 -4.60 6.66
N GLY A 259 -2.67 -4.99 7.84
CA GLY A 259 -1.84 -5.35 8.97
C GLY A 259 -0.88 -6.51 8.67
N ALA A 260 -1.37 -7.58 8.06
CA ALA A 260 -0.54 -8.72 7.66
C ALA A 260 0.50 -8.33 6.59
N GLN A 261 0.09 -7.56 5.56
CA GLN A 261 0.96 -7.13 4.48
C GLN A 261 2.12 -6.28 4.99
N VAL A 262 1.82 -5.22 5.76
CA VAL A 262 2.84 -4.31 6.30
C VAL A 262 3.69 -5.04 7.34
N GLY A 263 3.07 -5.87 8.19
CA GLY A 263 3.78 -6.68 9.16
C GLY A 263 4.81 -7.60 8.52
N ILE A 264 4.41 -8.40 7.55
CA ILE A 264 5.34 -9.30 6.86
C ILE A 264 6.45 -8.50 6.17
N GLY A 265 6.11 -7.45 5.39
CA GLY A 265 7.09 -6.63 4.70
C GLY A 265 8.14 -6.02 5.64
N SER A 266 7.71 -5.49 6.79
CA SER A 266 8.60 -4.88 7.79
C SER A 266 9.50 -5.90 8.50
N PHE A 267 9.09 -7.16 8.57
CA PHE A 267 9.81 -8.20 9.30
C PHE A 267 10.65 -9.12 8.40
N VAL A 268 10.50 -9.11 7.06
CA VAL A 268 11.21 -10.00 6.14
C VAL A 268 12.72 -9.99 6.37
N ILE A 269 13.36 -8.83 6.43
CA ILE A 269 14.82 -8.73 6.58
C ILE A 269 15.28 -9.36 7.90
N ARG A 270 14.58 -9.04 9.01
CA ARG A 270 14.89 -9.61 10.34
C ARG A 270 14.64 -11.13 10.36
N PHE A 271 13.56 -11.58 9.73
CA PHE A 271 13.22 -12.99 9.61
C PHE A 271 14.31 -13.78 8.87
N VAL A 272 14.77 -13.26 7.73
CA VAL A 272 15.83 -13.90 6.93
C VAL A 272 17.14 -13.96 7.72
N LYS A 273 17.52 -12.89 8.43
CA LYS A 273 18.70 -12.84 9.30
C LYS A 273 18.62 -13.86 10.44
N HIS A 274 17.45 -14.01 11.05
CA HIS A 274 17.22 -14.99 12.11
C HIS A 274 17.28 -16.44 11.61
N THR A 275 16.68 -16.69 10.46
CA THR A 275 16.45 -18.07 9.94
C THR A 275 17.68 -18.64 9.21
N MET A 276 18.52 -17.77 8.58
CA MET A 276 19.67 -18.21 7.76
C MET A 276 20.95 -17.40 8.05
N PRO A 277 21.40 -17.23 9.31
CA PRO A 277 22.56 -16.36 9.60
C PRO A 277 23.84 -16.83 8.91
N GLY A 278 24.16 -18.12 8.96
CA GLY A 278 25.36 -18.69 8.35
C GLY A 278 25.38 -18.57 6.82
N THR A 279 24.23 -18.81 6.17
CA THR A 279 24.11 -18.68 4.71
C THR A 279 24.31 -17.23 4.27
N LEU A 280 23.70 -16.26 4.97
CA LEU A 280 23.85 -14.84 4.67
C LEU A 280 25.31 -14.37 4.81
N ASN A 281 26.01 -14.80 5.86
CA ASN A 281 27.43 -14.48 6.06
C ASN A 281 28.29 -15.03 4.90
N ASN A 282 28.05 -16.27 4.46
CA ASN A 282 28.74 -16.88 3.33
C ASN A 282 28.45 -16.14 2.00
N MET A 283 27.21 -15.74 1.78
CA MET A 283 26.80 -14.96 0.59
C MET A 283 27.44 -13.57 0.59
N ALA A 284 27.45 -12.88 1.73
CA ALA A 284 28.09 -11.58 1.90
C ALA A 284 29.62 -11.64 1.67
N ALA A 285 30.28 -12.67 2.18
CA ALA A 285 31.71 -12.90 1.95
C ALA A 285 32.05 -13.12 0.47
N ARG A 286 31.15 -13.79 -0.29
CA ARG A 286 31.30 -13.92 -1.77
C ARG A 286 31.15 -12.55 -2.45
N GLY A 287 30.17 -11.74 -2.07
CA GLY A 287 29.99 -10.38 -2.56
C GLY A 287 31.21 -9.49 -2.32
N THR A 288 31.80 -9.58 -1.13
CA THR A 288 33.04 -8.84 -0.79
C THR A 288 34.24 -9.27 -1.67
N ARG A 289 34.38 -10.58 -1.95
CA ARG A 289 35.42 -11.07 -2.87
C ARG A 289 35.26 -10.57 -4.29
N VAL A 290 34.03 -10.48 -4.80
CA VAL A 290 33.74 -9.92 -6.12
C VAL A 290 34.13 -8.46 -6.19
N LEU A 291 33.93 -7.68 -5.13
CA LEU A 291 34.35 -6.29 -5.05
C LEU A 291 35.88 -6.12 -4.96
N ALA A 292 36.56 -6.97 -4.19
CA ALA A 292 37.99 -6.91 -4.02
C ALA A 292 38.82 -7.23 -5.29
N GLY A 293 38.20 -7.94 -6.26
CA GLY A 293 38.84 -8.25 -7.55
C GLY A 293 38.60 -7.21 -8.66
N ARG A 294 38.00 -6.03 -8.35
CA ARG A 294 37.73 -4.98 -9.33
C ARG A 294 38.54 -3.71 -9.07
N ASP A 295 38.94 -3.02 -10.14
CA ASP A 295 39.68 -1.76 -10.04
C ASP A 295 38.88 -0.66 -9.33
N ALA A 296 39.58 0.10 -8.47
CA ALA A 296 38.99 1.10 -7.57
C ALA A 296 38.22 2.24 -8.26
N THR A 297 38.44 2.46 -9.56
CA THR A 297 37.82 3.53 -10.35
C THR A 297 36.39 3.22 -10.83
N GLN A 298 35.99 1.94 -10.91
CA GLN A 298 34.61 1.51 -11.22
C GLN A 298 33.79 1.20 -9.97
N SER A 299 34.37 1.38 -8.78
CA SER A 299 33.89 0.72 -7.58
C SER A 299 32.83 1.45 -6.77
N SER A 300 32.64 2.79 -6.91
CA SER A 300 31.76 3.49 -5.95
C SER A 300 30.27 3.20 -6.16
N PHE A 301 29.75 3.28 -7.39
CA PHE A 301 28.35 3.00 -7.67
C PHE A 301 28.02 1.50 -7.58
N LEU A 302 28.86 0.66 -8.19
CA LEU A 302 28.66 -0.80 -8.16
C LEU A 302 28.89 -1.39 -6.74
N ALA A 303 29.76 -0.79 -5.93
CA ALA A 303 29.93 -1.19 -4.53
C ALA A 303 28.68 -0.93 -3.68
N HIS A 304 27.94 0.16 -3.96
CA HIS A 304 26.65 0.42 -3.30
C HIS A 304 25.58 -0.58 -3.71
N LEU A 305 25.60 -1.05 -4.96
CA LEU A 305 24.63 -2.03 -5.48
C LEU A 305 25.01 -3.48 -5.17
N THR A 306 26.29 -3.77 -4.89
CA THR A 306 26.72 -5.16 -4.62
C THR A 306 26.43 -5.50 -3.16
N PRO A 307 25.63 -6.56 -2.90
CA PRO A 307 25.33 -6.97 -1.55
C PRO A 307 26.53 -7.67 -0.91
N ASN A 308 27.24 -6.94 -0.05
CA ASN A 308 28.46 -7.35 0.64
C ASN A 308 28.32 -7.46 2.16
N THR A 309 27.12 -7.20 2.68
CA THR A 309 26.76 -7.38 4.10
C THR A 309 25.57 -8.32 4.24
N PRO A 310 25.43 -9.02 5.39
CA PRO A 310 24.25 -9.87 5.65
C PRO A 310 22.93 -9.12 5.52
N GLU A 311 22.87 -7.84 5.89
CA GLU A 311 21.71 -6.97 5.76
C GLU A 311 21.34 -6.75 4.29
N LYS A 312 22.30 -6.40 3.44
CA LYS A 312 22.08 -6.18 2.00
C LYS A 312 21.67 -7.47 1.31
N MET A 313 22.22 -8.61 1.72
CA MET A 313 21.78 -9.93 1.23
C MET A 313 20.36 -10.25 1.66
N ALA A 314 19.99 -9.97 2.92
CA ALA A 314 18.62 -10.15 3.39
C ALA A 314 17.62 -9.22 2.67
N ALA A 315 18.04 -7.99 2.32
CA ALA A 315 17.22 -7.06 1.56
C ALA A 315 16.85 -7.57 0.15
N LEU A 316 17.68 -8.43 -0.48
CA LEU A 316 17.34 -9.06 -1.75
C LEU A 316 16.07 -9.94 -1.66
N PHE A 317 15.85 -10.57 -0.51
CA PHE A 317 14.63 -11.35 -0.28
C PHE A 317 13.40 -10.44 -0.13
N LEU A 318 13.54 -9.23 0.42
CA LEU A 318 12.49 -8.24 0.41
C LEU A 318 12.18 -7.76 -1.02
N VAL A 319 13.20 -7.52 -1.84
CA VAL A 319 13.02 -7.19 -3.26
C VAL A 319 12.30 -8.31 -4.00
N ALA A 320 12.67 -9.57 -3.75
CA ALA A 320 11.99 -10.73 -4.32
C ALA A 320 10.52 -10.81 -3.86
N HIS A 321 10.23 -10.54 -2.59
CA HIS A 321 8.87 -10.45 -2.05
C HIS A 321 8.04 -9.39 -2.77
N GLN A 322 8.57 -8.18 -2.95
CA GLN A 322 7.90 -7.08 -3.64
C GLN A 322 7.74 -7.34 -5.14
N THR A 323 8.72 -8.00 -5.76
CA THR A 323 8.61 -8.46 -7.15
C THR A 323 7.50 -9.50 -7.30
N GLY A 324 7.43 -10.47 -6.38
CA GLY A 324 6.32 -11.42 -6.30
C GLY A 324 4.97 -10.73 -6.17
N PHE A 325 4.89 -9.71 -5.33
CA PHE A 325 3.69 -8.90 -5.16
C PHE A 325 3.27 -8.19 -6.45
N MET A 326 4.21 -7.58 -7.17
CA MET A 326 3.95 -6.95 -8.47
C MET A 326 3.46 -7.98 -9.51
N LEU A 327 4.17 -9.09 -9.67
CA LEU A 327 3.81 -10.15 -10.61
C LEU A 327 2.44 -10.75 -10.29
N GLY A 328 2.15 -10.95 -8.99
CA GLY A 328 0.87 -11.47 -8.53
C GLY A 328 -0.30 -10.54 -8.85
N ARG A 329 -0.13 -9.22 -8.84
CA ARG A 329 -1.20 -8.26 -9.23
C ARG A 329 -1.54 -8.36 -10.72
N PHE A 330 -0.55 -8.39 -11.59
CA PHE A 330 -0.80 -8.52 -13.03
C PHE A 330 -1.41 -9.89 -13.36
N SER A 331 -0.83 -10.98 -12.86
CA SER A 331 -1.34 -12.32 -13.07
C SER A 331 -2.74 -12.52 -12.48
N GLY A 332 -2.98 -12.00 -11.28
CA GLY A 332 -4.28 -12.06 -10.62
C GLY A 332 -5.37 -11.30 -11.38
N SER A 333 -5.07 -10.10 -11.88
CA SER A 333 -5.98 -9.35 -12.76
C SER A 333 -6.33 -10.14 -14.04
N TRP A 334 -5.35 -10.87 -14.61
CA TRP A 334 -5.57 -11.76 -15.74
C TRP A 334 -6.40 -12.98 -15.37
N MET A 335 -6.11 -13.64 -14.23
CA MET A 335 -6.84 -14.80 -13.75
C MET A 335 -8.32 -14.50 -13.45
N MET A 336 -8.64 -13.26 -13.03
CA MET A 336 -10.03 -12.80 -12.80
C MET A 336 -10.90 -12.77 -14.06
N LYS A 337 -10.31 -12.95 -15.26
CA LYS A 337 -11.10 -13.19 -16.48
C LYS A 337 -11.83 -14.54 -16.47
N ARG A 338 -11.29 -15.53 -15.75
CA ARG A 338 -11.78 -16.91 -15.73
C ARG A 338 -12.27 -17.34 -14.36
N ILE A 339 -11.70 -16.80 -13.29
CA ILE A 339 -11.97 -17.17 -11.91
C ILE A 339 -12.71 -16.00 -11.22
N PRO A 340 -13.88 -16.25 -10.59
CA PRO A 340 -14.58 -15.22 -9.84
C PRO A 340 -13.67 -14.58 -8.78
N PRO A 341 -13.67 -13.22 -8.64
CA PRO A 341 -12.76 -12.49 -7.74
C PRO A 341 -12.76 -12.99 -6.29
N ALA A 342 -13.94 -13.28 -5.72
CA ALA A 342 -14.05 -13.80 -4.36
C ALA A 342 -13.41 -15.20 -4.21
N ARG A 343 -13.56 -16.05 -5.23
CA ARG A 343 -12.94 -17.40 -5.24
C ARG A 343 -11.43 -17.29 -5.37
N LEU A 344 -10.94 -16.38 -6.23
CA LEU A 344 -9.50 -16.14 -6.38
C LEU A 344 -8.90 -15.55 -5.10
N LEU A 345 -9.60 -14.64 -4.42
CA LEU A 345 -9.21 -14.10 -3.11
C LEU A 345 -9.07 -15.22 -2.07
N ALA A 346 -10.00 -16.19 -2.03
CA ALA A 346 -9.90 -17.35 -1.13
C ALA A 346 -8.67 -18.20 -1.44
N ILE A 347 -8.39 -18.50 -2.72
CA ILE A 347 -7.21 -19.28 -3.16
C ILE A 347 -5.92 -18.56 -2.73
N PHE A 348 -5.82 -17.25 -2.97
CA PHE A 348 -4.66 -16.46 -2.57
C PHE A 348 -4.53 -16.38 -1.04
N GLY A 349 -5.65 -16.24 -0.31
CA GLY A 349 -5.66 -16.27 1.14
C GLY A 349 -5.14 -17.59 1.72
N ILE A 350 -5.60 -18.72 1.17
CA ILE A 350 -5.13 -20.04 1.56
C ILE A 350 -3.64 -20.22 1.22
N GLY A 351 -3.20 -19.78 0.04
CA GLY A 351 -1.79 -19.83 -0.34
C GLY A 351 -0.90 -19.04 0.61
N ALA A 352 -1.32 -17.81 0.98
CA ALA A 352 -0.61 -16.98 1.96
C ALA A 352 -0.58 -17.65 3.34
N LEU A 353 -1.70 -18.22 3.79
CA LEU A 353 -1.80 -18.94 5.06
C LEU A 353 -0.82 -20.12 5.12
N ILE A 354 -0.79 -20.97 4.08
CA ILE A 354 0.13 -22.11 3.98
C ILE A 354 1.58 -21.63 4.00
N CYS A 355 1.92 -20.58 3.24
CA CYS A 355 3.25 -20.04 3.21
C CYS A 355 3.69 -19.51 4.60
N VAL A 356 2.79 -18.84 5.34
CA VAL A 356 3.09 -18.38 6.69
C VAL A 356 3.25 -19.55 7.66
N MET A 357 2.43 -20.60 7.57
CA MET A 357 2.59 -21.81 8.38
C MET A 357 3.96 -22.47 8.15
N ILE A 358 4.38 -22.58 6.88
CA ILE A 358 5.73 -23.08 6.54
C ILE A 358 6.81 -22.16 7.13
N GLY A 359 6.63 -20.83 7.02
CA GLY A 359 7.58 -19.86 7.59
C GLY A 359 7.75 -19.99 9.12
N ILE A 360 6.65 -20.32 9.83
CA ILE A 360 6.69 -20.52 11.29
C ILE A 360 7.32 -21.89 11.64
N GLY A 361 6.96 -22.95 10.92
CA GLY A 361 7.33 -24.32 11.29
C GLY A 361 8.63 -24.86 10.67
N ALA A 362 9.09 -24.27 9.56
CA ALA A 362 10.31 -24.68 8.89
C ALA A 362 11.52 -23.85 9.31
N SER A 363 12.71 -24.27 8.88
CA SER A 363 13.98 -23.57 9.09
C SER A 363 14.72 -23.33 7.78
N GLY A 364 15.71 -22.44 7.78
CA GLY A 364 16.59 -22.19 6.65
C GLY A 364 15.87 -21.64 5.41
N LEU A 365 16.34 -22.03 4.23
CA LEU A 365 15.88 -21.49 2.96
C LEU A 365 14.39 -21.76 2.69
N ALA A 366 13.86 -22.91 3.13
CA ALA A 366 12.44 -23.25 2.93
C ALA A 366 11.50 -22.25 3.63
N ALA A 367 11.79 -21.90 4.88
CA ALA A 367 11.04 -20.90 5.63
C ALA A 367 11.11 -19.52 4.94
N VAL A 368 12.30 -19.12 4.51
CA VAL A 368 12.52 -17.82 3.85
C VAL A 368 11.78 -17.74 2.52
N LEU A 369 11.90 -18.76 1.66
CA LEU A 369 11.19 -18.79 0.36
C LEU A 369 9.67 -18.78 0.54
N ALA A 370 9.16 -19.45 1.56
CA ALA A 370 7.74 -19.42 1.88
C ALA A 370 7.28 -17.98 2.21
N ILE A 371 8.00 -17.25 3.08
CA ILE A 371 7.67 -15.86 3.43
C ILE A 371 7.84 -14.91 2.22
N VAL A 372 8.84 -15.13 1.37
CA VAL A 372 9.00 -14.36 0.12
C VAL A 372 7.79 -14.58 -0.79
N LEU A 373 7.31 -15.84 -0.92
CA LEU A 373 6.17 -16.18 -1.77
C LEU A 373 4.84 -15.59 -1.26
N VAL A 374 4.73 -15.25 0.03
CA VAL A 374 3.55 -14.53 0.56
C VAL A 374 3.31 -13.23 -0.22
N GLY A 375 4.37 -12.56 -0.70
CA GLY A 375 4.24 -11.36 -1.53
C GLY A 375 3.34 -11.59 -2.73
N PHE A 376 3.54 -12.69 -3.47
CA PHE A 376 2.68 -13.04 -4.59
C PHE A 376 1.21 -13.22 -4.17
N PHE A 377 0.96 -13.95 -3.10
CA PHE A 377 -0.41 -14.20 -2.63
C PHE A 377 -1.08 -12.96 -2.02
N ASN A 378 -0.34 -12.05 -1.43
CA ASN A 378 -0.88 -10.79 -0.90
C ASN A 378 -1.39 -9.84 -1.99
N SER A 379 -0.91 -10.00 -3.20
CA SER A 379 -0.98 -8.99 -4.27
C SER A 379 -2.39 -8.51 -4.62
N ILE A 380 -3.38 -9.40 -4.73
CA ILE A 380 -4.74 -9.06 -5.16
C ILE A 380 -5.69 -8.74 -4.00
N MET A 381 -5.26 -8.96 -2.75
CA MET A 381 -6.19 -8.94 -1.61
C MET A 381 -6.78 -7.55 -1.39
N PHE A 382 -5.95 -6.49 -1.33
CA PHE A 382 -6.41 -5.11 -1.12
C PHE A 382 -7.51 -4.72 -2.10
N PRO A 383 -7.26 -4.70 -3.42
CA PRO A 383 -8.26 -4.22 -4.37
C PRO A 383 -9.49 -5.12 -4.45
N THR A 384 -9.33 -6.42 -4.21
CA THR A 384 -10.45 -7.37 -4.28
C THR A 384 -11.35 -7.23 -3.05
N ILE A 385 -10.80 -7.16 -1.84
CA ILE A 385 -11.58 -6.89 -0.62
C ILE A 385 -12.30 -5.56 -0.77
N PHE A 386 -11.61 -4.52 -1.21
CA PHE A 386 -12.14 -3.18 -1.40
C PHE A 386 -13.34 -3.18 -2.36
N ALA A 387 -13.18 -3.72 -3.56
CA ALA A 387 -14.24 -3.75 -4.57
C ALA A 387 -15.43 -4.62 -4.15
N LEU A 388 -15.21 -5.79 -3.55
CA LEU A 388 -16.28 -6.66 -3.04
C LEU A 388 -17.06 -6.01 -1.91
N SER A 389 -16.41 -5.24 -1.06
CA SER A 389 -17.03 -4.53 0.07
C SER A 389 -17.93 -3.38 -0.38
N LEU A 390 -17.57 -2.70 -1.46
CA LEU A 390 -18.35 -1.58 -2.02
C LEU A 390 -19.51 -2.03 -2.92
N LYS A 391 -19.59 -3.30 -3.24
CA LYS A 391 -20.62 -3.83 -4.16
C LYS A 391 -22.03 -3.60 -3.59
N ASN A 392 -22.91 -3.05 -4.42
CA ASN A 392 -24.33 -2.74 -4.11
C ASN A 392 -24.54 -1.65 -3.03
N LEU A 393 -23.56 -0.77 -2.79
CA LEU A 393 -23.69 0.35 -1.85
C LEU A 393 -24.36 1.59 -2.46
N GLY A 394 -24.45 1.70 -3.79
CA GLY A 394 -25.07 2.85 -4.46
C GLY A 394 -24.50 4.19 -3.97
N ALA A 395 -25.36 5.10 -3.51
CA ALA A 395 -24.97 6.41 -2.99
C ALA A 395 -24.00 6.36 -1.78
N LEU A 396 -24.01 5.25 -1.02
CA LEU A 396 -23.12 5.08 0.15
C LEU A 396 -21.68 4.70 -0.22
N THR A 397 -21.36 4.51 -1.51
CA THR A 397 -20.05 4.08 -1.97
C THR A 397 -18.91 4.98 -1.44
N LYS A 398 -19.10 6.30 -1.44
CA LYS A 398 -18.09 7.27 -0.97
C LYS A 398 -17.82 7.12 0.54
N ARG A 399 -18.87 6.93 1.34
CA ARG A 399 -18.74 6.66 2.79
C ARG A 399 -18.15 5.28 3.06
N GLY A 400 -18.57 4.26 2.31
CA GLY A 400 -18.01 2.92 2.39
C GLY A 400 -16.52 2.90 2.09
N SER A 401 -16.10 3.65 1.05
CA SER A 401 -14.69 3.83 0.71
C SER A 401 -13.90 4.45 1.85
N SER A 402 -14.41 5.49 2.49
CA SER A 402 -13.70 6.13 3.60
C SER A 402 -13.49 5.18 4.79
N LEU A 403 -14.46 4.33 5.13
CA LEU A 403 -14.32 3.31 6.17
C LEU A 403 -13.26 2.27 5.82
N LEU A 404 -13.20 1.83 4.55
CA LEU A 404 -12.19 0.90 4.07
C LEU A 404 -10.79 1.53 4.09
N VAL A 405 -10.65 2.82 3.77
CA VAL A 405 -9.37 3.52 3.86
C VAL A 405 -8.97 3.75 5.32
N MET A 406 -9.90 4.06 6.21
CA MET A 406 -9.61 4.13 7.65
C MET A 406 -9.03 2.82 8.18
N SER A 407 -9.46 1.67 7.67
CA SER A 407 -8.96 0.36 8.11
C SER A 407 -7.47 0.12 7.80
N ILE A 408 -6.84 0.95 6.95
CA ILE A 408 -5.39 0.93 6.68
C ILE A 408 -4.56 1.11 7.96
N ILE A 409 -5.14 1.67 9.03
CA ILE A 409 -4.50 1.75 10.36
C ILE A 409 -4.06 0.38 10.90
N GLY A 410 -4.60 -0.72 10.39
CA GLY A 410 -4.12 -2.07 10.67
C GLY A 410 -2.63 -2.24 10.39
N GLY A 411 -2.10 -1.50 9.38
CA GLY A 411 -0.67 -1.45 9.05
C GLY A 411 0.22 -0.82 10.13
N ALA A 412 -0.34 -0.08 11.09
CA ALA A 412 0.40 0.36 12.27
C ALA A 412 0.25 -0.62 13.44
N LEU A 413 -0.95 -1.13 13.67
CA LEU A 413 -1.28 -1.88 14.89
C LEU A 413 -0.77 -3.33 14.85
N ILE A 414 -0.92 -4.03 13.73
CA ILE A 414 -0.50 -5.43 13.62
C ILE A 414 1.03 -5.58 13.66
N PRO A 415 1.84 -4.77 12.93
CA PRO A 415 3.29 -4.83 13.06
C PRO A 415 3.79 -4.50 14.47
N ALA A 416 3.13 -3.57 15.19
CA ALA A 416 3.45 -3.27 16.57
C ALA A 416 3.22 -4.49 17.49
N ALA A 417 2.10 -5.20 17.31
CA ALA A 417 1.82 -6.44 18.02
C ALA A 417 2.84 -7.55 17.66
N MET A 418 3.20 -7.67 16.37
CA MET A 418 4.26 -8.60 15.94
C MET A 418 5.60 -8.29 16.60
N GLY A 419 5.97 -7.01 16.70
CA GLY A 419 7.19 -6.56 17.38
C GLY A 419 7.21 -7.03 18.82
N LYS A 420 6.14 -6.79 19.56
CA LYS A 420 6.03 -7.21 20.97
C LYS A 420 6.13 -8.73 21.14
N ILE A 421 5.50 -9.51 20.25
CA ILE A 421 5.61 -10.98 20.28
C ILE A 421 7.05 -11.41 19.95
N SER A 422 7.69 -10.75 18.98
CA SER A 422 9.08 -11.04 18.61
C SER A 422 10.05 -10.80 19.77
N ASP A 423 9.82 -9.73 20.55
CA ASP A 423 10.68 -9.37 21.68
C ASP A 423 10.52 -10.36 22.87
N VAL A 424 9.31 -10.87 23.10
CA VAL A 424 9.02 -11.81 24.21
C VAL A 424 9.37 -13.26 23.86
N SER A 425 9.31 -13.62 22.57
CA SER A 425 9.51 -15.00 22.12
C SER A 425 10.63 -15.08 21.06
N ASN A 426 10.25 -15.05 19.80
CA ASN A 426 11.15 -14.94 18.65
C ASN A 426 10.39 -14.43 17.42
N ILE A 427 11.17 -14.08 16.38
CA ILE A 427 10.59 -13.48 15.18
C ILE A 427 9.70 -14.44 14.39
N GLN A 428 9.95 -15.76 14.38
CA GLN A 428 9.10 -16.72 13.68
C GLN A 428 7.72 -16.83 14.34
N VAL A 429 7.65 -16.81 15.66
CA VAL A 429 6.39 -16.83 16.42
C VAL A 429 5.57 -15.55 16.17
N ALA A 430 6.22 -14.41 15.92
CA ALA A 430 5.51 -13.17 15.58
C ALA A 430 4.63 -13.30 14.32
N PHE A 431 4.96 -14.22 13.41
CA PHE A 431 4.17 -14.49 12.21
C PHE A 431 2.84 -15.20 12.47
N VAL A 432 2.55 -15.59 13.72
CA VAL A 432 1.20 -16.03 14.12
C VAL A 432 0.16 -14.91 13.93
N MET A 433 0.56 -13.63 14.07
CA MET A 433 -0.35 -12.51 13.82
C MET A 433 -0.85 -12.44 12.37
N PRO A 434 0.01 -12.44 11.31
CA PRO A 434 -0.43 -12.57 9.94
C PRO A 434 -1.27 -13.82 9.66
N LEU A 435 -0.96 -14.95 10.31
CA LEU A 435 -1.73 -16.19 10.15
C LEU A 435 -3.19 -15.98 10.58
N ILE A 436 -3.42 -15.39 11.76
CA ILE A 436 -4.78 -15.04 12.23
C ILE A 436 -5.47 -14.08 11.25
N CYS A 437 -4.73 -13.10 10.74
CA CYS A 437 -5.26 -12.15 9.77
C CYS A 437 -5.76 -12.85 8.49
N TYR A 438 -4.99 -13.78 7.94
CA TYR A 438 -5.40 -14.50 6.72
C TYR A 438 -6.60 -15.42 6.95
N VAL A 439 -6.77 -16.00 8.12
CA VAL A 439 -7.98 -16.80 8.45
C VAL A 439 -9.23 -15.91 8.28
N TYR A 440 -9.19 -14.66 8.75
CA TYR A 440 -10.32 -13.75 8.59
C TYR A 440 -10.51 -13.32 7.12
N VAL A 441 -9.45 -13.06 6.38
CA VAL A 441 -9.51 -12.74 4.93
C VAL A 441 -10.15 -13.89 4.16
N ILE A 442 -9.79 -15.15 4.45
CA ILE A 442 -10.39 -16.34 3.83
C ILE A 442 -11.88 -16.43 4.18
N TYR A 443 -12.25 -16.21 5.45
CA TYR A 443 -13.67 -16.16 5.86
C TYR A 443 -14.43 -15.09 5.06
N PHE A 444 -13.88 -13.88 4.92
CA PHE A 444 -14.49 -12.82 4.12
C PHE A 444 -14.66 -13.26 2.66
N ALA A 445 -13.63 -13.83 2.07
CA ALA A 445 -13.64 -14.30 0.68
C ALA A 445 -14.66 -15.42 0.40
N MET A 446 -14.91 -16.28 1.38
CA MET A 446 -15.85 -17.41 1.21
C MET A 446 -17.31 -17.05 1.52
N ARG A 447 -17.53 -16.22 2.55
CA ARG A 447 -18.88 -15.93 3.09
C ARG A 447 -19.14 -14.46 3.37
N GLY A 448 -18.13 -13.70 3.86
CA GLY A 448 -18.30 -12.36 4.40
C GLY A 448 -18.70 -11.31 3.36
N TYR A 449 -18.27 -11.46 2.11
CA TYR A 449 -18.54 -10.52 1.02
C TYR A 449 -19.98 -10.51 0.52
N ARG A 450 -20.78 -11.52 0.85
CA ARG A 450 -22.16 -11.64 0.35
C ARG A 450 -23.04 -10.59 1.00
N PRO A 451 -23.78 -9.78 0.21
CA PRO A 451 -24.76 -8.87 0.78
C PRO A 451 -25.91 -9.66 1.41
N ASN A 452 -26.62 -9.05 2.37
CA ASN A 452 -27.84 -9.65 2.91
C ASN A 452 -28.89 -9.79 1.80
N ALA A 453 -29.53 -10.96 1.73
CA ALA A 453 -30.56 -11.24 0.74
C ALA A 453 -31.74 -10.24 0.80
N SER A 454 -32.03 -9.69 1.98
CA SER A 454 -33.07 -8.67 2.21
C SER A 454 -32.74 -7.29 1.62
N LEU A 455 -31.47 -7.03 1.27
CA LEU A 455 -31.00 -5.78 0.68
C LEU A 455 -30.83 -5.86 -0.83
N VAL A 456 -30.94 -7.06 -1.41
CA VAL A 456 -30.91 -7.29 -2.86
C VAL A 456 -32.35 -7.32 -3.34
N ALA A 457 -32.78 -6.31 -4.10
CA ALA A 457 -34.11 -6.34 -4.74
C ALA A 457 -34.26 -7.64 -5.53
N PRO A 458 -35.42 -8.31 -5.50
CA PRO A 458 -35.66 -9.49 -6.33
C PRO A 458 -35.40 -9.10 -7.79
N LYS A 459 -34.68 -9.95 -8.52
CA LYS A 459 -34.59 -9.85 -9.98
C LYS A 459 -36.03 -9.75 -10.49
N ALA A 460 -36.39 -8.63 -11.14
CA ALA A 460 -37.64 -8.53 -11.82
C ALA A 460 -37.76 -9.77 -12.73
N THR A 461 -38.64 -10.70 -12.38
CA THR A 461 -39.10 -11.72 -13.28
C THR A 461 -39.74 -10.99 -14.44
N ALA A 462 -39.22 -11.22 -15.64
CA ALA A 462 -39.86 -10.69 -16.87
C ALA A 462 -41.35 -11.00 -16.81
N PRO A 463 -42.23 -10.06 -17.19
CA PRO A 463 -43.63 -10.36 -17.27
C PRO A 463 -43.82 -11.56 -18.20
N LEU A 464 -44.47 -12.60 -17.71
CA LEU A 464 -45.05 -13.64 -18.58
C LEU A 464 -45.99 -12.89 -19.53
N GLU A 465 -45.63 -12.84 -20.82
CA GLU A 465 -46.55 -12.40 -21.86
C GLU A 465 -47.81 -13.29 -21.74
N ALA A 466 -48.86 -12.67 -21.22
CA ALA A 466 -50.20 -13.24 -21.33
C ALA A 466 -50.61 -13.18 -22.79
N LYS A 467 -50.98 -14.35 -23.31
CA LYS A 467 -51.52 -14.57 -24.65
C LYS A 467 -52.71 -13.68 -24.96
#